data_b94c0d89615c281cbd7215db2ab776c3
#
_entry.id   b94c0d89615c281cbd7215db2ab776c3
#
_cell.length_a   1.000
_cell.length_b   1.000
_cell.length_c   1.000
_cell.angle_alpha   90.00
_cell.angle_beta   90.00
_cell.angle_gamma   90.00
#
_symmetry.space_group_name_H-M   'P 1'
#
loop_
_entity.id
_entity.type
_entity.pdbx_description
1 polymer ?
#
loop_
_entity_poly.entity_id
_entity_poly.type
_entity_poly.pdbx_seq_one_letter_code
_entity_poly.pdbx_strand_id
1 'polypeptide(L)'
;HATVAEAVRPADIVVSLLENGPAVEHVLFHAGAAQAMRPGTLFIDMASIQPREARDHAARLGEMGLAHLDAPVSGGTVGAENGTLAIMAGGRAEDFARAQPVFAALGRATHVGPHGSGQLAKLANQMIVGITIGAVAEALLFAAKGGADMARVREAIQGGFADSRILQLHGQRMVDRDFAPKARMGVQLKDMRNALGTAKEIGFDAPVTTLFEALYAEGVEHGLGELDHSGLFVELASRNAMQ
;
A
#
# COMPACT_ATOMS: atom_id res chain seq x y z
N HIS A 1 -20.22 18.20 6.43
CA HIS A 1 -21.26 17.88 5.45
C HIS A 1 -22.00 16.62 5.85
N ALA A 2 -23.30 16.55 5.56
CA ALA A 2 -24.11 15.38 5.89
C ALA A 2 -24.01 14.28 4.82
N THR A 3 -23.67 14.65 3.60
CA THR A 3 -23.52 13.71 2.47
C THR A 3 -22.23 13.95 1.69
N VAL A 4 -21.79 12.92 0.97
CA VAL A 4 -20.64 13.02 0.05
C VAL A 4 -20.90 14.09 -1.02
N ALA A 5 -22.09 14.10 -1.60
CA ALA A 5 -22.49 15.07 -2.62
C ALA A 5 -22.39 16.54 -2.15
N GLU A 6 -22.79 16.82 -0.90
CA GLU A 6 -22.63 18.15 -0.32
C GLU A 6 -21.16 18.54 -0.13
N ALA A 7 -20.31 17.57 0.28
CA ALA A 7 -18.90 17.81 0.52
C ALA A 7 -18.13 18.14 -0.77
N VAL A 8 -18.42 17.44 -1.86
CA VAL A 8 -17.63 17.56 -3.12
C VAL A 8 -18.12 18.70 -4.02
N ARG A 9 -19.36 19.14 -3.88
CA ARG A 9 -19.97 20.16 -4.77
C ARG A 9 -19.19 21.46 -4.90
N PRO A 10 -18.68 22.08 -3.82
CA PRO A 10 -17.90 23.32 -3.91
C PRO A 10 -16.42 23.12 -4.27
N ALA A 11 -15.92 21.87 -4.29
CA ALA A 11 -14.51 21.58 -4.37
C ALA A 11 -13.96 21.70 -5.80
N ASP A 12 -12.73 22.21 -5.94
CA ASP A 12 -11.94 22.17 -7.18
C ASP A 12 -11.07 20.90 -7.23
N ILE A 13 -10.68 20.40 -6.05
CA ILE A 13 -9.92 19.15 -5.89
C ILE A 13 -10.61 18.32 -4.79
N VAL A 14 -10.85 17.06 -5.08
CA VAL A 14 -11.40 16.07 -4.12
C VAL A 14 -10.36 15.00 -3.91
N VAL A 15 -10.02 14.71 -2.65
CA VAL A 15 -9.09 13.64 -2.28
C VAL A 15 -9.88 12.53 -1.60
N SER A 16 -9.66 11.28 -2.01
CA SER A 16 -10.17 10.09 -1.35
C SER A 16 -9.04 9.20 -0.86
N LEU A 17 -9.21 8.59 0.30
CA LEU A 17 -8.34 7.55 0.85
C LEU A 17 -9.24 6.50 1.51
N LEU A 18 -9.66 5.51 0.74
CA LEU A 18 -10.61 4.48 1.14
C LEU A 18 -9.92 3.11 1.18
N GLU A 19 -10.61 2.12 1.72
CA GLU A 19 -10.02 0.82 2.04
C GLU A 19 -9.70 -0.02 0.79
N ASN A 20 -10.55 0.07 -0.26
CA ASN A 20 -10.46 -0.80 -1.44
C ASN A 20 -11.21 -0.20 -2.64
N GLY A 21 -11.07 -0.84 -3.82
CA GLY A 21 -11.72 -0.43 -5.07
C GLY A 21 -13.25 -0.36 -4.99
N PRO A 22 -13.94 -1.39 -4.45
CA PRO A 22 -15.39 -1.33 -4.25
C PRO A 22 -15.87 -0.14 -3.41
N ALA A 23 -15.12 0.27 -2.40
CA ALA A 23 -15.46 1.45 -1.59
C ALA A 23 -15.29 2.75 -2.40
N VAL A 24 -14.24 2.86 -3.22
CA VAL A 24 -14.03 4.01 -4.12
C VAL A 24 -15.14 4.06 -5.18
N GLU A 25 -15.44 2.95 -5.82
CA GLU A 25 -16.55 2.80 -6.79
C GLU A 25 -17.88 3.25 -6.20
N HIS A 26 -18.18 2.76 -4.99
CA HIS A 26 -19.41 3.11 -4.29
C HIS A 26 -19.51 4.63 -4.04
N VAL A 27 -18.48 5.24 -3.49
CA VAL A 27 -18.46 6.68 -3.18
C VAL A 27 -18.57 7.51 -4.46
N LEU A 28 -17.84 7.16 -5.50
CA LEU A 28 -17.86 7.89 -6.76
C LEU A 28 -19.22 7.82 -7.45
N PHE A 29 -19.76 6.62 -7.65
CA PHE A 29 -20.84 6.42 -8.59
C PHE A 29 -22.18 6.04 -7.96
N HIS A 30 -22.17 5.44 -6.77
CA HIS A 30 -23.42 5.05 -6.07
C HIS A 30 -23.85 6.06 -4.99
N ALA A 31 -22.86 6.65 -4.28
CA ALA A 31 -23.16 7.73 -3.32
C ALA A 31 -23.23 9.13 -3.97
N GLY A 32 -23.05 9.22 -5.30
CA GLY A 32 -23.30 10.41 -6.09
C GLY A 32 -22.18 11.46 -6.05
N ALA A 33 -20.94 11.10 -5.65
CA ALA A 33 -19.84 12.06 -5.65
C ALA A 33 -19.56 12.62 -7.05
N ALA A 34 -19.43 11.72 -8.05
CA ALA A 34 -19.11 12.13 -9.41
C ALA A 34 -20.16 13.06 -10.02
N GLN A 35 -21.45 12.79 -9.79
CA GLN A 35 -22.57 13.62 -10.28
C GLN A 35 -22.62 14.99 -9.60
N ALA A 36 -22.13 15.09 -8.37
CA ALA A 36 -22.17 16.32 -7.60
C ALA A 36 -20.96 17.24 -7.84
N MET A 37 -19.84 16.69 -8.31
CA MET A 37 -18.64 17.46 -8.67
C MET A 37 -18.91 18.35 -9.89
N ARG A 38 -18.29 19.53 -9.92
CA ARG A 38 -18.38 20.46 -11.05
C ARG A 38 -17.48 19.98 -12.21
N PRO A 39 -17.85 20.21 -13.48
CA PRO A 39 -16.94 19.96 -14.60
C PRO A 39 -15.58 20.61 -14.36
N GLY A 40 -14.50 19.88 -14.64
CA GLY A 40 -13.13 20.29 -14.38
C GLY A 40 -12.61 20.01 -12.96
N THR A 41 -13.45 19.53 -12.02
CA THR A 41 -12.94 19.07 -10.71
C THR A 41 -11.93 17.95 -10.89
N LEU A 42 -10.84 17.99 -10.12
CA LEU A 42 -9.82 16.94 -10.07
C LEU A 42 -10.13 16.00 -8.90
N PHE A 43 -10.35 14.72 -9.20
CA PHE A 43 -10.44 13.66 -8.19
C PHE A 43 -9.09 12.94 -8.06
N ILE A 44 -8.54 12.93 -6.85
CA ILE A 44 -7.28 12.26 -6.50
C ILE A 44 -7.63 11.04 -5.64
N ASP A 45 -7.46 9.85 -6.19
CA ASP A 45 -7.66 8.60 -5.45
C ASP A 45 -6.33 8.13 -4.85
N MET A 46 -6.24 8.19 -3.52
CA MET A 46 -5.07 7.75 -2.76
C MET A 46 -5.23 6.35 -2.17
N ALA A 47 -6.35 5.66 -2.45
CA ALA A 47 -6.57 4.28 -2.06
C ALA A 47 -5.63 3.31 -2.80
N SER A 48 -5.35 2.16 -2.20
CA SER A 48 -4.66 1.05 -2.86
C SER A 48 -5.70 0.13 -3.51
N ILE A 49 -5.87 0.26 -4.82
CA ILE A 49 -6.83 -0.45 -5.65
C ILE A 49 -6.12 -1.16 -6.81
N GLN A 50 -6.86 -1.89 -7.65
CA GLN A 50 -6.25 -2.49 -8.84
C GLN A 50 -6.01 -1.42 -9.94
N PRO A 51 -4.93 -1.54 -10.73
CA PRO A 51 -4.67 -0.63 -11.84
C PRO A 51 -5.81 -0.55 -12.86
N ARG A 52 -6.54 -1.66 -13.06
CA ARG A 52 -7.72 -1.72 -13.92
C ARG A 52 -8.85 -0.84 -13.37
N GLU A 53 -9.15 -0.95 -12.07
CA GLU A 53 -10.17 -0.12 -11.41
C GLU A 53 -9.84 1.37 -11.57
N ALA A 54 -8.58 1.76 -11.35
CA ALA A 54 -8.15 3.15 -11.53
C ALA A 54 -8.35 3.65 -12.96
N ARG A 55 -8.05 2.82 -13.99
CA ARG A 55 -8.30 3.16 -15.39
C ARG A 55 -9.78 3.29 -15.71
N ASP A 56 -10.60 2.38 -15.19
CA ASP A 56 -12.06 2.40 -15.38
C ASP A 56 -12.68 3.65 -14.72
N HIS A 57 -12.25 3.99 -13.51
CA HIS A 57 -12.68 5.22 -12.83
C HIS A 57 -12.27 6.45 -13.63
N ALA A 58 -11.02 6.51 -14.12
CA ALA A 58 -10.54 7.64 -14.93
C ALA A 58 -11.34 7.82 -16.22
N ALA A 59 -11.68 6.74 -16.91
CA ALA A 59 -12.47 6.78 -18.15
C ALA A 59 -13.88 7.34 -17.87
N ARG A 60 -14.57 6.79 -16.88
CA ARG A 60 -15.95 7.21 -16.50
C ARG A 60 -15.99 8.64 -15.99
N LEU A 61 -15.01 9.07 -15.19
CA LEU A 61 -14.92 10.45 -14.73
C LEU A 61 -14.62 11.39 -15.90
N GLY A 62 -13.78 10.97 -16.85
CA GLY A 62 -13.48 11.73 -18.06
C GLY A 62 -14.73 11.97 -18.93
N GLU A 63 -15.62 10.98 -19.10
CA GLU A 63 -16.90 11.12 -19.77
C GLU A 63 -17.82 12.18 -19.12
N MET A 64 -17.63 12.41 -17.80
CA MET A 64 -18.36 13.41 -17.03
C MET A 64 -17.66 14.79 -17.00
N GLY A 65 -16.53 14.95 -17.74
CA GLY A 65 -15.73 16.17 -17.75
C GLY A 65 -14.92 16.40 -16.47
N LEU A 66 -14.64 15.34 -15.71
CA LEU A 66 -13.84 15.37 -14.49
C LEU A 66 -12.42 14.86 -14.75
N ALA A 67 -11.44 15.39 -14.03
CA ALA A 67 -10.06 14.91 -14.08
C ALA A 67 -9.82 13.87 -12.99
N HIS A 68 -8.85 12.96 -13.20
CA HIS A 68 -8.55 11.89 -12.26
C HIS A 68 -7.03 11.66 -12.15
N LEU A 69 -6.58 11.38 -10.93
CA LEU A 69 -5.26 10.82 -10.63
C LEU A 69 -5.42 9.62 -9.70
N ASP A 70 -4.77 8.51 -10.00
CA ASP A 70 -4.51 7.44 -9.05
C ASP A 70 -3.18 7.74 -8.35
N ALA A 71 -3.23 8.01 -7.04
CA ALA A 71 -2.11 8.54 -6.29
C ALA A 71 -1.89 7.82 -4.93
N PRO A 72 -1.80 6.47 -4.94
CA PRO A 72 -1.59 5.71 -3.71
C PRO A 72 -0.29 6.10 -3.01
N VAL A 73 -0.26 5.84 -1.69
CA VAL A 73 0.79 6.33 -0.80
C VAL A 73 1.54 5.21 -0.09
N SER A 74 2.75 5.53 0.36
CA SER A 74 3.56 4.72 1.25
C SER A 74 4.22 5.60 2.32
N GLY A 75 4.32 5.11 3.56
CA GLY A 75 4.91 5.84 4.70
C GLY A 75 4.13 5.65 6.01
N GLY A 76 2.95 5.04 5.94
CA GLY A 76 2.10 4.77 7.10
C GLY A 76 1.61 6.02 7.83
N THR A 77 1.13 5.86 9.05
CA THR A 77 0.62 6.95 9.89
C THR A 77 1.70 7.99 10.20
N VAL A 78 2.92 7.55 10.48
CA VAL A 78 4.06 8.44 10.74
C VAL A 78 4.39 9.33 9.53
N GLY A 79 4.35 8.76 8.32
CA GLY A 79 4.54 9.54 7.09
C GLY A 79 3.42 10.54 6.85
N ALA A 80 2.19 10.18 7.18
CA ALA A 80 1.04 11.07 7.07
C ALA A 80 1.10 12.24 8.06
N GLU A 81 1.41 11.96 9.34
CA GLU A 81 1.54 12.97 10.39
C GLU A 81 2.65 13.99 10.10
N ASN A 82 3.75 13.53 9.53
CA ASN A 82 4.92 14.37 9.22
C ASN A 82 4.88 14.99 7.81
N GLY A 83 3.87 14.73 7.00
CA GLY A 83 3.83 15.19 5.61
C GLY A 83 4.98 14.64 4.76
N THR A 84 5.39 13.40 4.99
CA THR A 84 6.55 12.76 4.34
C THR A 84 6.19 11.50 3.55
N LEU A 85 4.93 11.36 3.16
CA LEU A 85 4.48 10.23 2.35
C LEU A 85 5.21 10.18 1.00
N ALA A 86 5.52 8.97 0.53
CA ALA A 86 5.84 8.73 -0.86
C ALA A 86 4.52 8.56 -1.62
N ILE A 87 4.24 9.42 -2.60
CA ILE A 87 3.01 9.44 -3.37
C ILE A 87 3.36 9.03 -4.80
N MET A 88 2.71 7.98 -5.30
CA MET A 88 2.94 7.42 -6.64
C MET A 88 1.77 7.80 -7.54
N ALA A 89 1.93 8.85 -8.36
CA ALA A 89 0.81 9.40 -9.13
C ALA A 89 0.80 8.91 -10.58
N GLY A 90 -0.34 8.34 -10.99
CA GLY A 90 -0.67 8.01 -12.38
C GLY A 90 -1.79 8.91 -12.91
N GLY A 91 -1.72 9.28 -14.18
CA GLY A 91 -2.70 10.13 -14.85
C GLY A 91 -2.04 11.12 -15.79
N ARG A 92 -2.77 12.17 -16.18
CA ARG A 92 -2.25 13.18 -17.11
C ARG A 92 -1.27 14.11 -16.41
N ALA A 93 -0.20 14.51 -17.09
CA ALA A 93 0.83 15.39 -16.54
C ALA A 93 0.29 16.75 -16.06
N GLU A 94 -0.69 17.30 -16.77
CA GLU A 94 -1.36 18.55 -16.40
C GLU A 94 -2.16 18.43 -15.09
N ASP A 95 -2.83 17.29 -14.87
CA ASP A 95 -3.57 17.04 -13.63
C ASP A 95 -2.62 16.81 -12.46
N PHE A 96 -1.49 16.13 -12.71
CA PHE A 96 -0.40 16.02 -11.74
C PHE A 96 0.17 17.39 -11.33
N ALA A 97 0.38 18.29 -12.30
CA ALA A 97 0.83 19.66 -12.01
C ALA A 97 -0.21 20.43 -11.17
N ARG A 98 -1.50 20.28 -11.46
CA ARG A 98 -2.60 20.88 -10.67
C ARG A 98 -2.66 20.35 -9.23
N ALA A 99 -2.29 19.09 -9.01
CA ALA A 99 -2.31 18.44 -7.70
C ALA A 99 -1.11 18.83 -6.79
N GLN A 100 -0.07 19.49 -7.32
CA GLN A 100 1.16 19.81 -6.57
C GLN A 100 0.92 20.53 -5.23
N PRO A 101 0.01 21.50 -5.11
CA PRO A 101 -0.25 22.15 -3.81
C PRO A 101 -0.76 21.17 -2.74
N VAL A 102 -1.56 20.18 -3.15
CA VAL A 102 -2.07 19.13 -2.25
C VAL A 102 -0.93 18.17 -1.90
N PHE A 103 -0.19 17.70 -2.89
CA PHE A 103 0.91 16.75 -2.68
C PHE A 103 2.02 17.33 -1.80
N ALA A 104 2.36 18.59 -1.97
CA ALA A 104 3.39 19.26 -1.15
C ALA A 104 3.06 19.29 0.34
N ALA A 105 1.76 19.31 0.70
CA ALA A 105 1.32 19.22 2.08
C ALA A 105 1.35 17.80 2.66
N LEU A 106 1.33 16.77 1.80
CA LEU A 106 1.23 15.36 2.19
C LEU A 106 2.59 14.63 2.12
N GLY A 107 3.49 15.06 1.23
CA GLY A 107 4.77 14.41 1.06
C GLY A 107 5.41 14.67 -0.31
N ARG A 108 6.16 13.68 -0.78
CA ARG A 108 6.86 13.75 -2.08
C ARG A 108 6.10 12.93 -3.12
N ALA A 109 5.52 13.59 -4.10
CA ALA A 109 4.84 12.96 -5.22
C ALA A 109 5.79 12.75 -6.41
N THR A 110 5.63 11.59 -7.06
CA THR A 110 6.31 11.26 -8.30
C THR A 110 5.26 10.89 -9.35
N HIS A 111 5.26 11.55 -10.51
CA HIS A 111 4.44 11.16 -11.64
C HIS A 111 5.09 9.95 -12.32
N VAL A 112 4.42 8.81 -12.30
CA VAL A 112 4.98 7.52 -12.75
C VAL A 112 4.44 7.06 -14.09
N GLY A 113 3.47 7.75 -14.68
CA GLY A 113 2.93 7.43 -16.00
C GLY A 113 1.43 7.70 -16.13
N PRO A 114 0.76 7.12 -17.13
CA PRO A 114 -0.67 7.30 -17.36
C PRO A 114 -1.53 6.68 -16.26
N HIS A 115 -2.86 6.81 -16.33
CA HIS A 115 -3.82 6.24 -15.37
C HIS A 115 -3.55 4.76 -15.09
N GLY A 116 -3.56 4.38 -13.83
CA GLY A 116 -3.23 3.05 -13.31
C GLY A 116 -1.74 2.83 -13.04
N SER A 117 -0.84 3.73 -13.48
CA SER A 117 0.60 3.59 -13.21
C SER A 117 0.94 3.86 -11.75
N GLY A 118 0.21 4.74 -11.07
CA GLY A 118 0.36 4.94 -9.63
C GLY A 118 0.05 3.66 -8.86
N GLN A 119 -1.03 2.97 -9.22
CA GLN A 119 -1.38 1.68 -8.65
C GLN A 119 -0.36 0.58 -8.96
N LEU A 120 0.17 0.52 -10.19
CA LEU A 120 1.26 -0.41 -10.54
C LEU A 120 2.50 -0.16 -9.67
N ALA A 121 2.90 1.11 -9.49
CA ALA A 121 4.00 1.46 -8.61
C ALA A 121 3.72 1.07 -7.14
N LYS A 122 2.48 1.25 -6.68
CA LYS A 122 2.06 0.81 -5.34
C LYS A 122 2.11 -0.70 -5.19
N LEU A 123 1.66 -1.48 -6.17
CA LEU A 123 1.74 -2.94 -6.14
C LEU A 123 3.21 -3.40 -6.09
N ALA A 124 4.10 -2.82 -6.91
CA ALA A 124 5.53 -3.09 -6.84
C ALA A 124 6.12 -2.77 -5.45
N ASN A 125 5.74 -1.62 -4.85
CA ASN A 125 6.11 -1.29 -3.48
C ASN A 125 5.64 -2.37 -2.48
N GLN A 126 4.40 -2.84 -2.58
CA GLN A 126 3.84 -3.82 -1.66
C GLN A 126 4.44 -5.23 -1.84
N MET A 127 4.81 -5.61 -3.06
CA MET A 127 5.62 -6.81 -3.31
C MET A 127 6.94 -6.73 -2.54
N ILE A 128 7.69 -5.63 -2.71
CA ILE A 128 8.97 -5.42 -2.02
C ILE A 128 8.79 -5.41 -0.50
N VAL A 129 7.79 -4.69 0.01
CA VAL A 129 7.51 -4.62 1.45
C VAL A 129 7.22 -6.00 2.03
N GLY A 130 6.27 -6.73 1.46
CA GLY A 130 5.86 -8.04 1.97
C GLY A 130 6.98 -9.08 1.91
N ILE A 131 7.72 -9.14 0.80
CA ILE A 131 8.86 -10.04 0.62
C ILE A 131 9.99 -9.69 1.60
N THR A 132 10.32 -8.41 1.74
CA THR A 132 11.41 -7.98 2.63
C THR A 132 11.05 -8.23 4.10
N ILE A 133 9.80 -8.05 4.51
CA ILE A 133 9.35 -8.41 5.87
C ILE A 133 9.59 -9.89 6.13
N GLY A 134 9.19 -10.75 5.20
CA GLY A 134 9.40 -12.19 5.35
C GLY A 134 10.88 -12.58 5.35
N ALA A 135 11.69 -12.00 4.46
CA ALA A 135 13.13 -12.23 4.42
C ALA A 135 13.83 -11.83 5.72
N VAL A 136 13.45 -10.67 6.29
CA VAL A 136 13.97 -10.19 7.59
C VAL A 136 13.53 -11.13 8.73
N ALA A 137 12.26 -11.55 8.73
CA ALA A 137 11.72 -12.45 9.74
C ALA A 137 12.45 -13.81 9.73
N GLU A 138 12.59 -14.40 8.55
CA GLU A 138 13.28 -15.69 8.39
C GLU A 138 14.75 -15.60 8.79
N ALA A 139 15.46 -14.55 8.37
CA ALA A 139 16.86 -14.35 8.69
C ALA A 139 17.10 -14.18 10.20
N LEU A 140 16.27 -13.40 10.89
CA LEU A 140 16.38 -13.21 12.34
C LEU A 140 16.06 -14.50 13.11
N LEU A 141 15.03 -15.25 12.68
CA LEU A 141 14.70 -16.56 13.27
C LEU A 141 15.79 -17.59 13.00
N PHE A 142 16.35 -17.63 11.79
CA PHE A 142 17.49 -18.51 11.47
C PHE A 142 18.68 -18.25 12.40
N ALA A 143 19.04 -16.99 12.58
CA ALA A 143 20.15 -16.62 13.46
C ALA A 143 19.87 -17.01 14.92
N ALA A 144 18.65 -16.75 15.41
CA ALA A 144 18.25 -17.16 16.77
C ALA A 144 18.24 -18.67 16.97
N LYS A 145 17.75 -19.43 15.98
CA LYS A 145 17.78 -20.90 15.98
C LYS A 145 19.23 -21.44 16.06
N GLY A 146 20.15 -20.71 15.43
CA GLY A 146 21.61 -20.99 15.49
C GLY A 146 22.30 -20.53 16.78
N GLY A 147 21.56 -19.93 17.72
CA GLY A 147 22.08 -19.48 19.02
C GLY A 147 22.60 -18.05 19.05
N ALA A 148 22.40 -17.27 17.98
CA ALA A 148 22.78 -15.86 17.98
C ALA A 148 21.68 -14.97 18.57
N ASP A 149 22.07 -13.85 19.19
CA ASP A 149 21.13 -12.83 19.67
C ASP A 149 20.55 -12.02 18.51
N MET A 150 19.22 -12.06 18.34
CA MET A 150 18.53 -11.40 17.22
C MET A 150 18.77 -9.88 17.18
N ALA A 151 18.83 -9.22 18.35
CA ALA A 151 19.04 -7.78 18.42
C ALA A 151 20.44 -7.43 17.92
N ARG A 152 21.45 -8.22 18.32
CA ARG A 152 22.82 -8.04 17.88
C ARG A 152 23.03 -8.37 16.41
N VAL A 153 22.38 -9.42 15.90
CA VAL A 153 22.41 -9.74 14.48
C VAL A 153 21.81 -8.59 13.68
N ARG A 154 20.62 -8.10 14.08
CA ARG A 154 19.97 -6.96 13.41
C ARG A 154 20.88 -5.73 13.40
N GLU A 155 21.51 -5.40 14.55
CA GLU A 155 22.47 -4.29 14.65
C GLU A 155 23.67 -4.48 13.70
N ALA A 156 24.23 -5.68 13.66
CA ALA A 156 25.43 -5.97 12.87
C ALA A 156 25.22 -5.87 11.35
N ILE A 157 24.02 -6.14 10.85
CA ILE A 157 23.72 -6.10 9.41
C ILE A 157 23.16 -4.75 8.93
N GLN A 158 22.86 -3.83 9.85
CA GLN A 158 22.50 -2.45 9.49
C GLN A 158 23.68 -1.71 8.84
N GLY A 159 23.37 -0.85 7.88
CA GLY A 159 24.39 -0.13 7.09
C GLY A 159 25.07 -0.95 6.01
N GLY A 160 24.83 -2.28 5.95
CA GLY A 160 25.30 -3.17 4.90
C GLY A 160 24.26 -3.35 3.77
N PHE A 161 24.54 -4.24 2.83
CA PHE A 161 23.63 -4.52 1.70
C PHE A 161 22.27 -5.09 2.11
N ALA A 162 22.18 -5.73 3.28
CA ALA A 162 20.92 -6.24 3.81
C ALA A 162 20.06 -5.18 4.51
N ASP A 163 20.60 -3.96 4.73
CA ASP A 163 19.88 -2.90 5.38
C ASP A 163 18.67 -2.42 4.56
N SER A 164 17.61 -2.10 5.26
CA SER A 164 16.39 -1.55 4.67
C SER A 164 15.58 -0.83 5.75
N ARG A 165 14.66 0.06 5.32
CA ARG A 165 13.68 0.63 6.23
C ARG A 165 12.85 -0.46 6.94
N ILE A 166 12.63 -1.60 6.28
CA ILE A 166 11.94 -2.76 6.85
C ILE A 166 12.78 -3.38 7.98
N LEU A 167 14.07 -3.66 7.75
CA LEU A 167 14.97 -4.17 8.79
C LEU A 167 15.02 -3.24 10.01
N GLN A 168 15.09 -1.93 9.76
CA GLN A 168 15.17 -0.92 10.82
C GLN A 168 13.89 -0.87 11.67
N LEU A 169 12.71 -0.82 11.05
CA LEU A 169 11.43 -0.66 11.75
C LEU A 169 10.81 -2.00 12.15
N HIS A 170 10.56 -2.87 11.18
CA HIS A 170 9.88 -4.14 11.43
C HIS A 170 10.80 -5.18 12.04
N GLY A 171 12.09 -5.18 11.71
CA GLY A 171 13.09 -6.00 12.39
C GLY A 171 13.20 -5.67 13.88
N GLN A 172 13.09 -4.38 14.28
CA GLN A 172 13.02 -4.01 15.70
C GLN A 172 11.75 -4.56 16.35
N ARG A 173 10.59 -4.44 15.71
CA ARG A 173 9.32 -4.97 16.22
C ARG A 173 9.37 -6.49 16.42
N MET A 174 10.04 -7.19 15.50
CA MET A 174 10.25 -8.65 15.61
C MET A 174 11.11 -9.01 16.83
N VAL A 175 12.19 -8.24 17.09
CA VAL A 175 13.04 -8.39 18.28
C VAL A 175 12.23 -8.12 19.55
N ASP A 176 11.43 -7.05 19.58
CA ASP A 176 10.64 -6.63 20.73
C ASP A 176 9.34 -7.45 20.89
N ARG A 177 9.00 -8.31 19.92
CA ARG A 177 7.72 -9.04 19.88
C ARG A 177 6.50 -8.10 19.90
N ASP A 178 6.63 -6.87 19.38
CA ASP A 178 5.53 -5.90 19.25
C ASP A 178 4.84 -6.00 17.89
N PHE A 179 3.73 -6.71 17.84
CA PHE A 179 2.92 -6.89 16.65
C PHE A 179 1.59 -6.12 16.72
N ALA A 180 1.50 -5.09 17.56
CA ALA A 180 0.36 -4.18 17.59
C ALA A 180 0.13 -3.55 16.19
N PRO A 181 -1.10 -3.55 15.65
CA PRO A 181 -1.34 -3.24 14.25
C PRO A 181 -1.02 -1.78 13.91
N LYS A 182 -0.10 -1.59 12.96
CA LYS A 182 0.12 -0.33 12.21
C LYS A 182 -0.36 -0.49 10.75
N ALA A 183 -0.04 -1.65 10.15
CA ALA A 183 -0.58 -2.09 8.88
C ALA A 183 -0.88 -3.60 9.03
N ARG A 184 -2.15 -3.98 8.99
CA ARG A 184 -2.57 -5.36 9.28
C ARG A 184 -2.05 -6.35 8.24
N MET A 185 -1.75 -7.57 8.70
CA MET A 185 -1.35 -8.70 7.84
C MET A 185 -2.40 -8.99 6.76
N GLY A 186 -3.70 -8.96 7.10
CA GLY A 186 -4.77 -9.15 6.13
C GLY A 186 -4.78 -8.11 4.99
N VAL A 187 -4.35 -6.85 5.28
CA VAL A 187 -4.19 -5.81 4.24
C VAL A 187 -2.98 -6.11 3.36
N GLN A 188 -1.85 -6.57 3.93
CA GLN A 188 -0.68 -6.98 3.14
C GLN A 188 -1.02 -8.16 2.22
N LEU A 189 -1.76 -9.15 2.70
CA LEU A 189 -2.24 -10.27 1.89
C LEU A 189 -3.13 -9.80 0.73
N LYS A 190 -4.08 -8.89 0.99
CA LYS A 190 -4.91 -8.27 -0.06
C LYS A 190 -4.04 -7.62 -1.13
N ASP A 191 -3.02 -6.85 -0.73
CA ASP A 191 -2.14 -6.13 -1.66
C ASP A 191 -1.30 -7.11 -2.50
N MET A 192 -0.82 -8.21 -1.93
CA MET A 192 -0.11 -9.26 -2.68
C MET A 192 -1.05 -9.97 -3.68
N ARG A 193 -2.28 -10.24 -3.29
CA ARG A 193 -3.30 -10.79 -4.20
C ARG A 193 -3.64 -9.86 -5.36
N ASN A 194 -3.74 -8.55 -5.09
CA ASN A 194 -3.90 -7.54 -6.13
C ASN A 194 -2.70 -7.52 -7.09
N ALA A 195 -1.48 -7.65 -6.57
CA ALA A 195 -0.27 -7.73 -7.38
C ALA A 195 -0.27 -8.98 -8.28
N LEU A 196 -0.60 -10.17 -7.73
CA LEU A 196 -0.70 -11.42 -8.50
C LEU A 196 -1.83 -11.39 -9.53
N GLY A 197 -2.98 -10.81 -9.20
CA GLY A 197 -4.08 -10.59 -10.14
C GLY A 197 -3.64 -9.74 -11.33
N THR A 198 -2.98 -8.62 -11.04
CA THR A 198 -2.42 -7.73 -12.08
C THR A 198 -1.32 -8.41 -12.88
N ALA A 199 -0.41 -9.16 -12.23
CA ALA A 199 0.64 -9.93 -12.90
C ALA A 199 0.04 -10.90 -13.92
N LYS A 200 -1.03 -11.62 -13.56
CA LYS A 200 -1.75 -12.51 -14.46
C LYS A 200 -2.35 -11.76 -15.67
N GLU A 201 -2.95 -10.59 -15.42
CA GLU A 201 -3.55 -9.77 -16.50
C GLU A 201 -2.52 -9.30 -17.53
N ILE A 202 -1.30 -8.96 -17.09
CA ILE A 202 -0.22 -8.49 -17.98
C ILE A 202 0.72 -9.59 -18.46
N GLY A 203 0.47 -10.87 -18.11
CA GLY A 203 1.30 -12.01 -18.49
C GLY A 203 2.66 -12.05 -17.80
N PHE A 204 2.78 -11.52 -16.58
CA PHE A 204 4.01 -11.50 -15.79
C PHE A 204 4.04 -12.67 -14.79
N ASP A 205 5.10 -13.47 -14.79
CA ASP A 205 5.33 -14.52 -13.80
C ASP A 205 5.98 -13.92 -12.53
N ALA A 206 5.37 -14.14 -11.36
CA ALA A 206 5.78 -13.58 -10.08
C ALA A 206 5.99 -14.66 -9.00
N PRO A 207 6.96 -15.58 -9.17
CA PRO A 207 7.13 -16.74 -8.28
C PRO A 207 7.45 -16.34 -6.83
N VAL A 208 8.25 -15.31 -6.62
CA VAL A 208 8.61 -14.84 -5.28
C VAL A 208 7.37 -14.26 -4.56
N THR A 209 6.58 -13.44 -5.25
CA THR A 209 5.33 -12.91 -4.68
C THR A 209 4.33 -14.02 -4.37
N THR A 210 4.23 -15.04 -5.22
CA THR A 210 3.37 -16.20 -5.00
C THR A 210 3.76 -16.96 -3.73
N LEU A 211 5.06 -17.18 -3.51
CA LEU A 211 5.54 -17.83 -2.29
C LEU A 211 5.16 -17.02 -1.04
N PHE A 212 5.39 -15.71 -1.05
CA PHE A 212 5.09 -14.88 0.12
C PHE A 212 3.58 -14.66 0.31
N GLU A 213 2.79 -14.60 -0.77
CA GLU A 213 1.32 -14.58 -0.66
C GLU A 213 0.82 -15.81 0.12
N ALA A 214 1.31 -17.01 -0.21
CA ALA A 214 0.95 -18.24 0.49
C ALA A 214 1.33 -18.19 1.98
N LEU A 215 2.52 -17.68 2.32
CA LEU A 215 2.94 -17.54 3.72
C LEU A 215 2.05 -16.57 4.51
N TYR A 216 1.68 -15.44 3.90
CA TYR A 216 0.72 -14.51 4.52
C TYR A 216 -0.68 -15.10 4.65
N ALA A 217 -1.13 -15.86 3.64
CA ALA A 217 -2.44 -16.52 3.65
C ALA A 217 -2.54 -17.52 4.82
N GLU A 218 -1.53 -18.37 4.99
CA GLU A 218 -1.46 -19.31 6.12
C GLU A 218 -1.45 -18.59 7.48
N GLY A 219 -0.67 -17.51 7.62
CA GLY A 219 -0.69 -16.69 8.84
C GLY A 219 -2.07 -16.12 9.15
N VAL A 220 -2.81 -15.68 8.13
CA VAL A 220 -4.20 -15.19 8.29
C VAL A 220 -5.14 -16.35 8.68
N GLU A 221 -5.00 -17.53 8.08
CA GLU A 221 -5.77 -18.73 8.44
C GLU A 221 -5.50 -19.18 9.88
N HIS A 222 -4.29 -18.99 10.37
CA HIS A 222 -3.92 -19.25 11.78
C HIS A 222 -4.35 -18.13 12.76
N GLY A 223 -5.16 -17.16 12.30
CA GLY A 223 -5.72 -16.10 13.16
C GLY A 223 -4.82 -14.88 13.37
N LEU A 224 -3.72 -14.74 12.61
CA LEU A 224 -2.77 -13.64 12.75
C LEU A 224 -3.15 -12.40 11.90
N GLY A 225 -4.29 -12.43 11.20
CA GLY A 225 -4.70 -11.43 10.21
C GLY A 225 -4.81 -10.01 10.75
N GLU A 226 -5.16 -9.85 12.03
CA GLU A 226 -5.30 -8.55 12.70
C GLU A 226 -3.98 -8.02 13.27
N LEU A 227 -2.91 -8.83 13.32
CA LEU A 227 -1.59 -8.37 13.70
C LEU A 227 -1.01 -7.44 12.63
N ASP A 228 -0.01 -6.66 13.02
CA ASP A 228 0.84 -5.94 12.05
C ASP A 228 1.44 -6.92 11.04
N HIS A 229 1.69 -6.48 9.82
CA HIS A 229 2.24 -7.34 8.76
C HIS A 229 3.62 -7.94 9.11
N SER A 230 4.35 -7.35 10.06
CA SER A 230 5.55 -7.96 10.66
C SER A 230 5.24 -9.20 11.49
N GLY A 231 3.98 -9.44 11.82
CA GLY A 231 3.49 -10.67 12.47
C GLY A 231 3.69 -11.94 11.64
N LEU A 232 4.06 -11.85 10.35
CA LEU A 232 4.55 -12.99 9.58
C LEU A 232 5.73 -13.69 10.28
N PHE A 233 6.47 -12.97 11.10
CA PHE A 233 7.47 -13.54 12.02
C PHE A 233 6.91 -14.62 12.95
N VAL A 234 5.68 -14.43 13.47
CA VAL A 234 5.02 -15.39 14.36
C VAL A 234 4.70 -16.69 13.63
N GLU A 235 4.19 -16.58 12.40
CA GLU A 235 3.92 -17.74 11.54
C GLU A 235 5.20 -18.52 11.25
N LEU A 236 6.27 -17.83 10.85
CA LEU A 236 7.56 -18.47 10.55
C LEU A 236 8.23 -19.04 11.79
N ALA A 237 8.08 -18.42 12.97
CA ALA A 237 8.57 -18.95 14.24
C ALA A 237 7.86 -20.27 14.59
N SER A 238 6.52 -20.32 14.45
CA SER A 238 5.73 -21.52 14.70
C SER A 238 6.18 -22.70 13.82
N ARG A 239 6.42 -22.48 12.54
CA ARG A 239 6.94 -23.48 11.59
C ARG A 239 8.29 -24.08 12.03
N ASN A 240 9.07 -23.31 12.76
CA ASN A 240 10.39 -23.71 13.25
C ASN A 240 10.37 -24.21 14.69
N ALA A 241 9.18 -24.43 15.29
CA ALA A 241 9.01 -24.78 16.70
C ALA A 241 9.72 -23.79 17.63
N MET A 242 9.68 -22.50 17.30
CA MET A 242 10.21 -21.38 18.09
C MET A 242 9.03 -20.59 18.68
N GLN A 243 9.18 -20.15 19.95
CA GLN A 243 8.20 -19.31 20.64
C GLN A 243 8.56 -17.84 20.53
#